data_5a488e3c158a669b35b57ea024cede61
#
_entry.id   5a488e3c158a669b35b57ea024cede61
#
_cell.length_a   1.000
_cell.length_b   1.000
_cell.length_c   1.000
_cell.angle_alpha   90.00
_cell.angle_beta   90.00
_cell.angle_gamma   90.00
#
_symmetry.space_group_name_H-M   'P 1'
#
loop_
_entity.id
_entity.type
_entity.pdbx_description
1 polymer ?
#
loop_
_entity_poly.entity_id
_entity_poly.type
_entity_poly.pdbx_seq_one_letter_code
_entity_poly.pdbx_strand_id
1 'polypeptide(L)'
;MSLRLAAEDGLAAYLSTASKPAGLYVQAGHRIADLQLPACIVHAESSVPVVEGSLATTRKVTFTCSIMTPLEVASTVTVHRSNFDWLNTKLTAVTSITGATLMGGYLGEESTGSNDKVMEDSVKFTAFLTPS
;
A
#
# COMPACT_ATOMS: atom_id res chain seq x y z
N MET A 1 -18.80 -0.65 6.21
CA MET A 1 -17.32 -0.64 6.30
C MET A 1 -16.83 0.79 6.25
N SER A 2 -15.83 1.12 7.04
CA SER A 2 -15.24 2.45 6.99
C SER A 2 -14.51 2.69 5.67
N LEU A 3 -14.42 3.95 5.24
CA LEU A 3 -13.66 4.28 4.04
C LEU A 3 -12.19 3.87 4.18
N ARG A 4 -11.62 3.98 5.37
CA ARG A 4 -10.24 3.59 5.62
C ARG A 4 -9.99 2.12 5.26
N LEU A 5 -10.85 1.22 5.74
CA LEU A 5 -10.72 -0.22 5.45
C LEU A 5 -11.07 -0.54 4.00
N ALA A 6 -12.08 0.11 3.44
CA ALA A 6 -12.44 -0.05 2.04
C ALA A 6 -11.31 0.43 1.13
N ALA A 7 -10.64 1.52 1.47
CA ALA A 7 -9.50 2.04 0.72
C ALA A 7 -8.31 1.09 0.79
N GLU A 8 -8.07 0.49 1.95
CA GLU A 8 -7.01 -0.51 2.12
C GLU A 8 -7.24 -1.70 1.21
N ASP A 9 -8.46 -2.24 1.21
CA ASP A 9 -8.84 -3.33 0.31
C ASP A 9 -8.71 -2.92 -1.15
N GLY A 10 -9.17 -1.73 -1.50
CA GLY A 10 -9.14 -1.23 -2.87
C GLY A 10 -7.74 -1.04 -3.41
N LEU A 11 -6.83 -0.50 -2.59
CA LEU A 11 -5.44 -0.32 -3.00
C LEU A 11 -4.73 -1.67 -3.11
N ALA A 12 -4.98 -2.60 -2.19
CA ALA A 12 -4.43 -3.95 -2.29
C ALA A 12 -4.91 -4.66 -3.56
N ALA A 13 -6.19 -4.52 -3.91
CA ALA A 13 -6.73 -5.10 -5.13
C ALA A 13 -6.08 -4.49 -6.38
N TYR A 14 -5.90 -3.17 -6.40
CA TYR A 14 -5.22 -2.50 -7.50
C TYR A 14 -3.80 -3.04 -7.69
N LEU A 15 -3.04 -3.13 -6.60
CA LEU A 15 -1.65 -3.62 -6.66
C LEU A 15 -1.59 -5.09 -7.08
N SER A 16 -2.57 -5.90 -6.69
CA SER A 16 -2.64 -7.31 -7.07
C SER A 16 -2.80 -7.51 -8.57
N THR A 17 -3.39 -6.54 -9.27
CA THR A 17 -3.65 -6.62 -10.71
C THR A 17 -2.71 -5.74 -11.54
N ALA A 18 -1.81 -5.00 -10.92
CA ALA A 18 -0.95 -4.01 -11.59
C ALA A 18 0.38 -4.61 -12.03
N SER A 19 0.35 -5.63 -12.88
CA SER A 19 1.55 -6.33 -13.35
C SER A 19 2.43 -6.78 -12.17
N LYS A 20 1.81 -7.42 -11.21
CA LYS A 20 2.45 -7.86 -9.97
C LYS A 20 3.64 -8.78 -10.25
N PRO A 21 4.79 -8.57 -9.57
CA PRO A 21 5.92 -9.50 -9.69
C PRO A 21 5.52 -10.92 -9.30
N ALA A 22 6.05 -11.90 -10.03
CA ALA A 22 5.78 -13.31 -9.75
C ALA A 22 6.22 -13.67 -8.33
N GLY A 23 5.35 -14.38 -7.61
CA GLY A 23 5.64 -14.84 -6.25
C GLY A 23 5.45 -13.80 -5.15
N LEU A 24 5.13 -12.57 -5.48
CA LEU A 24 4.85 -11.53 -4.48
C LEU A 24 3.39 -11.63 -4.05
N TYR A 25 3.15 -11.68 -2.73
CA TYR A 25 1.81 -11.72 -2.15
C TYR A 25 1.40 -10.31 -1.74
N VAL A 26 0.32 -9.79 -2.32
CA VAL A 26 -0.23 -8.49 -1.94
C VAL A 26 -1.35 -8.71 -0.93
N GLN A 27 -1.24 -8.08 0.23
CA GLN A 27 -2.17 -8.29 1.34
C GLN A 27 -2.60 -6.97 1.95
N ALA A 28 -3.90 -6.84 2.20
CA ALA A 28 -4.42 -5.72 2.99
C ALA A 28 -4.14 -5.99 4.46
N GLY A 29 -3.63 -5.00 5.18
CA GLY A 29 -3.16 -5.18 6.55
C GLY A 29 -4.21 -5.73 7.51
N HIS A 30 -5.47 -5.26 7.39
CA HIS A 30 -6.54 -5.71 8.28
C HIS A 30 -7.05 -7.12 7.96
N ARG A 31 -6.59 -7.74 6.88
CA ARG A 31 -7.03 -9.08 6.46
C ARG A 31 -5.96 -10.15 6.60
N ILE A 32 -4.80 -9.79 7.15
CA ILE A 32 -3.71 -10.76 7.27
C ILE A 32 -4.02 -11.74 8.40
N ALA A 33 -4.27 -13.00 8.04
CA ALA A 33 -4.37 -14.11 8.98
C ALA A 33 -3.03 -14.85 9.06
N ASP A 34 -2.46 -15.17 7.89
CA ASP A 34 -1.16 -15.80 7.76
C ASP A 34 -0.29 -14.95 6.82
N LEU A 35 0.82 -14.45 7.32
CA LEU A 35 1.76 -13.67 6.51
C LEU A 35 2.54 -14.62 5.60
N GLN A 36 2.45 -14.36 4.30
CA GLN A 36 3.20 -15.08 3.28
C GLN A 36 4.25 -14.15 2.68
N LEU A 37 5.48 -14.65 2.54
CA LEU A 37 6.61 -13.87 2.05
C LEU A 37 7.13 -14.40 0.72
N PRO A 38 7.63 -13.57 -0.18
CA PRO A 38 7.71 -12.09 -0.08
C PRO A 38 6.33 -11.45 -0.16
N ALA A 39 6.17 -10.34 0.55
CA ALA A 39 4.85 -9.69 0.67
C ALA A 39 4.91 -8.21 0.38
N CYS A 40 3.81 -7.69 -0.17
CA CYS A 40 3.50 -6.28 -0.19
C CYS A 40 2.30 -6.07 0.73
N ILE A 41 2.51 -5.39 1.84
CA ILE A 41 1.48 -5.13 2.84
C ILE A 41 0.96 -3.71 2.64
N VAL A 42 -0.35 -3.57 2.46
CA VAL A 42 -1.01 -2.27 2.35
C VAL A 42 -1.74 -2.01 3.66
N HIS A 43 -1.32 -0.98 4.37
CA HIS A 43 -1.92 -0.59 5.64
C HIS A 43 -2.43 0.84 5.57
N ALA A 44 -3.73 1.02 5.72
CA ALA A 44 -4.33 2.36 5.81
C ALA A 44 -4.28 2.80 7.28
N GLU A 45 -3.36 3.70 7.59
CA GLU A 45 -3.10 4.15 8.95
C GLU A 45 -4.18 5.09 9.48
N SER A 46 -4.68 5.98 8.63
CA SER A 46 -5.62 7.01 9.04
C SER A 46 -6.50 7.46 7.89
N SER A 47 -7.66 7.99 8.26
CA SER A 47 -8.58 8.61 7.32
C SER A 47 -9.19 9.82 8.04
N VAL A 48 -8.94 11.01 7.50
CA VAL A 48 -9.43 12.25 8.10
C VAL A 48 -10.20 13.09 7.08
N PRO A 49 -11.22 13.86 7.49
CA PRO A 49 -11.91 14.76 6.57
C PRO A 49 -10.95 15.81 6.02
N VAL A 50 -11.09 16.13 4.73
CA VAL A 50 -10.30 17.19 4.12
C VAL A 50 -10.80 18.56 4.61
N VAL A 51 -12.13 18.71 4.75
CA VAL A 51 -12.73 19.94 5.22
C VAL A 51 -13.57 19.62 6.45
N GLU A 52 -13.13 20.12 7.61
CA GLU A 52 -13.82 19.90 8.87
C GLU A 52 -15.17 20.63 8.88
N GLY A 53 -16.20 19.94 9.39
CA GLY A 53 -17.53 20.52 9.50
C GLY A 53 -18.27 20.68 8.18
N SER A 54 -17.71 20.19 7.09
CA SER A 54 -18.31 20.28 5.76
C SER A 54 -19.15 19.05 5.46
N LEU A 55 -20.10 19.21 4.51
CA LEU A 55 -20.80 18.06 3.93
C LEU A 55 -19.97 17.33 2.89
N ALA A 56 -18.77 17.82 2.61
CA ALA A 56 -17.85 17.16 1.68
C ALA A 56 -17.45 15.77 2.20
N THR A 57 -17.45 14.80 1.31
CA THR A 57 -17.15 13.41 1.63
C THR A 57 -15.69 13.03 1.35
N THR A 58 -14.92 13.96 0.80
CA THR A 58 -13.50 13.71 0.49
C THR A 58 -12.69 13.55 1.76
N ARG A 59 -11.91 12.50 1.82
CA ARG A 59 -11.06 12.21 2.98
C ARG A 59 -9.62 12.03 2.55
N LYS A 60 -8.72 12.45 3.43
CA LYS A 60 -7.29 12.19 3.28
C LYS A 60 -7.00 10.86 3.96
N VAL A 61 -6.58 9.88 3.17
CA VAL A 61 -6.21 8.56 3.68
C VAL A 61 -4.70 8.39 3.55
N THR A 62 -4.05 8.07 4.65
CA THR A 62 -2.61 7.82 4.67
C THR A 62 -2.37 6.33 4.76
N PHE A 63 -1.60 5.81 3.79
CA PHE A 63 -1.21 4.41 3.74
C PHE A 63 0.27 4.27 4.07
N THR A 64 0.61 3.16 4.70
CA THR A 64 1.99 2.66 4.73
C THR A 64 1.99 1.37 3.90
N CYS A 65 2.76 1.38 2.82
CA CYS A 65 2.91 0.22 1.96
C CYS A 65 4.32 -0.33 2.13
N SER A 66 4.43 -1.62 2.42
CA SER A 66 5.70 -2.24 2.77
C SER A 66 6.00 -3.41 1.86
N ILE A 67 7.27 -3.56 1.49
CA ILE A 67 7.78 -4.77 0.85
C ILE A 67 8.60 -5.53 1.88
N MET A 68 8.27 -6.79 2.11
CA MET A 68 8.95 -7.68 3.03
C MET A 68 9.49 -8.87 2.25
N THR A 69 10.80 -9.08 2.32
CA THR A 69 11.47 -10.16 1.57
C THR A 69 12.29 -11.01 2.54
N PRO A 70 12.14 -12.34 2.52
CA PRO A 70 12.94 -13.20 3.42
C PRO A 70 14.41 -13.17 3.05
N LEU A 71 15.30 -13.11 4.06
CA LEU A 71 16.74 -13.01 3.85
C LEU A 71 17.37 -14.30 3.37
N GLU A 72 16.70 -15.41 3.54
CA GLU A 72 17.21 -16.75 3.15
C GLU A 72 17.12 -17.02 1.66
N VAL A 73 16.50 -16.13 0.89
CA VAL A 73 16.36 -16.28 -0.57
C VAL A 73 17.63 -15.81 -1.25
N ALA A 74 18.15 -16.58 -2.19
CA ALA A 74 19.28 -16.15 -3.03
C ALA A 74 18.87 -14.89 -3.80
N SER A 75 19.78 -13.93 -3.93
CA SER A 75 19.52 -12.66 -4.61
C SER A 75 18.46 -11.80 -3.92
N THR A 76 18.32 -11.92 -2.59
CA THR A 76 17.33 -11.19 -1.81
C THR A 76 17.35 -9.68 -2.09
N VAL A 77 18.55 -9.08 -2.14
CA VAL A 77 18.66 -7.61 -2.36
C VAL A 77 18.08 -7.21 -3.71
N THR A 78 18.40 -7.98 -4.77
CA THR A 78 17.90 -7.69 -6.11
C THR A 78 16.39 -7.83 -6.21
N VAL A 79 15.85 -8.91 -5.65
CA VAL A 79 14.41 -9.15 -5.63
C VAL A 79 13.70 -8.09 -4.82
N HIS A 80 14.24 -7.75 -3.66
CA HIS A 80 13.66 -6.75 -2.77
C HIS A 80 13.59 -5.37 -3.43
N ARG A 81 14.69 -4.92 -4.05
CA ARG A 81 14.73 -3.65 -4.77
C ARG A 81 13.75 -3.62 -5.93
N SER A 82 13.71 -4.69 -6.70
CA SER A 82 12.79 -4.79 -7.83
C SER A 82 11.33 -4.68 -7.37
N ASN A 83 10.97 -5.36 -6.29
CA ASN A 83 9.63 -5.31 -5.73
C ASN A 83 9.30 -3.91 -5.20
N PHE A 84 10.23 -3.27 -4.52
CA PHE A 84 10.01 -1.93 -3.98
C PHE A 84 9.90 -0.88 -5.09
N ASP A 85 10.71 -0.99 -6.15
CA ASP A 85 10.61 -0.11 -7.32
C ASP A 85 9.25 -0.29 -8.02
N TRP A 86 8.79 -1.53 -8.16
CA TRP A 86 7.47 -1.82 -8.70
C TRP A 86 6.38 -1.13 -7.86
N LEU A 87 6.47 -1.26 -6.54
CA LEU A 87 5.49 -0.64 -5.62
C LEU A 87 5.43 0.88 -5.82
N ASN A 88 6.59 1.55 -5.82
CA ASN A 88 6.65 3.00 -6.00
C ASN A 88 6.09 3.42 -7.36
N THR A 89 6.42 2.69 -8.42
CA THR A 89 5.92 2.97 -9.76
C THR A 89 4.40 2.85 -9.82
N LYS A 90 3.84 1.80 -9.22
CA LYS A 90 2.39 1.57 -9.26
C LYS A 90 1.61 2.54 -8.38
N LEU A 91 2.17 2.92 -7.23
CA LEU A 91 1.54 3.95 -6.37
C LEU A 91 1.52 5.31 -7.06
N THR A 92 2.56 5.64 -7.81
CA THR A 92 2.61 6.89 -8.59
C THR A 92 1.58 6.89 -9.72
N ALA A 93 1.26 5.73 -10.27
CA ALA A 93 0.39 5.60 -11.43
C ALA A 93 -1.09 5.36 -11.09
N VAL A 94 -1.43 5.18 -9.81
CA VAL A 94 -2.82 4.86 -9.44
C VAL A 94 -3.73 6.07 -9.71
N THR A 95 -4.87 5.82 -10.35
CA THR A 95 -5.85 6.87 -10.66
C THR A 95 -7.21 6.60 -10.02
N SER A 96 -7.48 5.35 -9.67
CA SER A 96 -8.72 4.97 -8.99
C SER A 96 -8.53 3.65 -8.27
N ILE A 97 -9.34 3.43 -7.25
CA ILE A 97 -9.41 2.16 -6.54
C ILE A 97 -10.87 1.77 -6.38
N THR A 98 -11.13 0.49 -6.18
CA THR A 98 -12.50 0.01 -5.98
C THR A 98 -13.13 0.68 -4.76
N GLY A 99 -14.31 1.26 -4.94
CA GLY A 99 -15.09 1.88 -3.87
C GLY A 99 -14.76 3.33 -3.59
N ALA A 100 -13.79 3.92 -4.31
CA ALA A 100 -13.46 5.32 -4.10
C ALA A 100 -12.83 5.95 -5.34
N THR A 101 -13.08 7.23 -5.52
CA THR A 101 -12.46 8.01 -6.60
C THR A 101 -11.26 8.75 -6.03
N LEU A 102 -10.12 8.61 -6.69
CA LEU A 102 -8.88 9.28 -6.30
C LEU A 102 -8.90 10.71 -6.86
N MET A 103 -8.87 11.69 -5.97
CA MET A 103 -8.86 13.10 -6.33
C MET A 103 -7.44 13.64 -6.41
N GLY A 104 -6.47 12.90 -5.94
CA GLY A 104 -5.05 13.25 -5.95
C GLY A 104 -4.32 12.43 -4.91
N GLY A 105 -3.00 12.44 -5.00
CA GLY A 105 -2.18 11.71 -4.03
C GLY A 105 -0.70 11.99 -4.25
N TYR A 106 0.11 11.58 -3.29
CA TYR A 106 1.55 11.74 -3.38
C TYR A 106 2.26 10.70 -2.51
N LEU A 107 3.49 10.36 -2.94
CA LEU A 107 4.39 9.53 -2.13
C LEU A 107 5.07 10.41 -1.09
N GLY A 108 5.23 9.86 0.10
CA GLY A 108 5.89 10.51 1.21
C GLY A 108 7.13 9.77 1.64
N GLU A 109 7.36 9.76 2.95
CA GLU A 109 8.57 9.21 3.55
C GLU A 109 8.74 7.73 3.27
N GLU A 110 9.99 7.35 2.94
CA GLU A 110 10.42 5.95 2.89
C GLU A 110 11.15 5.62 4.19
N SER A 111 11.00 4.38 4.65
CA SER A 111 11.67 3.91 5.86
C SER A 111 12.02 2.43 5.74
N THR A 112 12.99 2.00 6.55
CA THR A 112 13.40 0.61 6.61
C THR A 112 13.14 0.04 8.00
N GLY A 113 12.66 -1.21 8.05
CA GLY A 113 12.38 -1.92 9.29
C GLY A 113 12.98 -3.32 9.31
N SER A 114 14.08 -3.52 8.58
CA SER A 114 14.70 -4.84 8.41
C SER A 114 15.17 -5.43 9.75
N ASN A 115 15.10 -6.76 9.83
CA ASN A 115 15.62 -7.52 10.96
C ASN A 115 16.48 -8.68 10.45
N ASP A 116 16.82 -9.64 11.32
CA ASP A 116 17.68 -10.76 10.97
C ASP A 116 17.03 -11.83 10.09
N LYS A 117 15.73 -11.74 9.84
CA LYS A 117 14.98 -12.71 9.04
C LYS A 117 14.38 -12.13 7.79
N VAL A 118 14.12 -10.83 7.76
CA VAL A 118 13.36 -10.17 6.70
C VAL A 118 13.94 -8.81 6.40
N MET A 119 14.08 -8.50 5.11
CA MET A 119 14.29 -7.12 4.66
C MET A 119 12.92 -6.46 4.53
N GLU A 120 12.77 -5.29 5.10
CA GLU A 120 11.53 -4.53 5.01
C GLU A 120 11.82 -3.08 4.65
N ASP A 121 11.18 -2.59 3.60
CA ASP A 121 11.17 -1.17 3.25
C ASP A 121 9.74 -0.75 3.03
N SER A 122 9.42 0.44 3.51
CA SER A 122 8.07 0.99 3.46
C SER A 122 8.08 2.36 2.82
N VAL A 123 6.97 2.71 2.19
CA VAL A 123 6.74 4.06 1.68
C VAL A 123 5.34 4.50 2.12
N LYS A 124 5.23 5.77 2.50
CA LYS A 124 3.94 6.37 2.80
C LYS A 124 3.32 6.87 1.51
N PHE A 125 2.03 6.59 1.37
CA PHE A 125 1.24 7.09 0.24
C PHE A 125 0.02 7.80 0.80
N THR A 126 -0.13 9.08 0.45
CA THR A 126 -1.29 9.87 0.87
C THR A 126 -2.22 10.02 -0.33
N ALA A 127 -3.48 9.67 -0.13
CA ALA A 127 -4.49 9.78 -1.18
C ALA A 127 -5.69 10.57 -0.68
N PHE A 128 -6.25 11.39 -1.57
CA PHE A 128 -7.48 12.13 -1.30
C PHE A 128 -8.60 11.39 -2.02
N LEU A 129 -9.49 10.78 -1.26
CA LEU A 129 -10.49 9.85 -1.77
C LEU A 129 -11.90 10.34 -1.49
N THR A 130 -12.77 10.22 -2.49
CA THR A 130 -14.20 10.43 -2.35
C THR A 130 -14.90 9.08 -2.55
N PRO A 131 -15.79 8.64 -1.64
CA PRO A 131 -16.52 7.39 -1.82
C PRO A 131 -17.30 7.38 -3.13
N SER A 132 -17.30 6.24 -3.80
CA SER A 132 -18.04 6.05 -5.06
C SER A 132 -19.44 5.56 -4.80
#